data_94697c92df5ab25afe1dbdf6bc5de89e
#
_entry.id   94697c92df5ab25afe1dbdf6bc5de89e
#
_cell.length_a   1.000
_cell.length_b   1.000
_cell.length_c   1.000
_cell.angle_alpha   90.00
_cell.angle_beta   90.00
_cell.angle_gamma   90.00
#
_symmetry.space_group_name_H-M   'P 1'
#
loop_
_entity.id
_entity.type
_entity.pdbx_description
1 polymer ?
#
loop_
_entity_poly.entity_id
_entity_poly.type
_entity_poly.pdbx_seq_one_letter_code
_entity_poly.pdbx_strand_id
1 'polypeptide(L)'
;MADAPRILFIPVSGAFGTGEYARSAAIARAAARRWPGAEIHFILSRQAPYAATVPFKATLLDSSPTFHSGAVARLIKEFKPTIVIFDNAGRTAQLRAARRQGARIVFISSRSRQRRKAFRWRWMRMLDEHWIAYPQLIAGELKWLEQFKLNRLGRPTVRYLDVILSRKTAEEESIVARIGLKQGGYLLVVPGGGTGHPGADDAAEQFLGAANSMAETDTVVFVGPTRAADAGTPSRPQSGSAMVPNPRLRCFSSLPQADLAELMSQARLVVTNGGSTLLQAIACGCACVAVPIAEDQPKRIERCVAAGVAVAAELTTPSILRVVTKLLRDDPGRAALRQRAAHLKLANGVEIALNALTHLAETA
;
A
#
# COMPACT_ATOMS: atom_id res chain seq x y z
N MET A 1 -14.89 -21.85 -22.55
CA MET A 1 -14.13 -21.27 -21.42
C MET A 1 -13.45 -20.02 -21.96
N ALA A 2 -13.66 -18.86 -21.36
CA ALA A 2 -12.94 -17.66 -21.79
C ALA A 2 -11.44 -17.89 -21.62
N ASP A 3 -10.65 -17.49 -22.63
CA ASP A 3 -9.19 -17.58 -22.54
C ASP A 3 -8.66 -16.83 -21.32
N ALA A 4 -7.64 -17.40 -20.66
CA ALA A 4 -7.04 -16.79 -19.50
C ALA A 4 -6.47 -15.40 -19.86
N PRO A 5 -6.70 -14.34 -19.03
CA PRO A 5 -6.36 -12.98 -19.42
C PRO A 5 -4.83 -12.76 -19.47
N ARG A 6 -4.41 -11.94 -20.43
CA ARG A 6 -3.03 -11.42 -20.53
C ARG A 6 -2.98 -10.03 -19.92
N ILE A 7 -2.42 -9.90 -18.72
CA ILE A 7 -2.47 -8.66 -17.93
C ILE A 7 -1.10 -8.00 -17.89
N LEU A 8 -1.03 -6.75 -18.34
CA LEU A 8 0.18 -5.95 -18.32
C LEU A 8 0.10 -4.86 -17.25
N PHE A 9 0.97 -4.94 -16.25
CA PHE A 9 1.09 -3.93 -15.21
C PHE A 9 2.21 -2.93 -15.51
N ILE A 10 1.90 -1.65 -15.44
CA ILE A 10 2.83 -0.54 -15.70
C ILE A 10 2.75 0.48 -14.55
N PRO A 11 3.31 0.17 -13.36
CA PRO A 11 3.38 1.15 -12.28
C PRO A 11 4.47 2.20 -12.54
N VAL A 12 4.28 3.39 -11.99
CA VAL A 12 5.41 4.31 -11.80
C VAL A 12 6.44 3.61 -10.93
N SER A 13 7.66 3.59 -11.38
CA SER A 13 8.78 2.96 -10.68
C SER A 13 10.04 3.79 -10.86
N GLY A 14 10.92 3.78 -9.86
CA GLY A 14 12.16 4.52 -9.83
C GLY A 14 12.98 4.12 -8.61
N ALA A 15 14.07 4.84 -8.34
CA ALA A 15 14.95 4.58 -7.20
C ALA A 15 14.23 4.69 -5.84
N PHE A 16 13.13 5.44 -5.78
CA PHE A 16 12.40 5.71 -4.56
C PHE A 16 10.91 5.40 -4.72
N GLY A 17 10.27 5.00 -3.63
CA GLY A 17 8.85 4.71 -3.58
C GLY A 17 8.51 3.29 -4.05
N THR A 18 7.76 2.58 -3.21
CA THR A 18 7.35 1.19 -3.46
C THR A 18 5.83 1.02 -3.56
N GLY A 19 5.06 2.07 -3.23
CA GLY A 19 3.62 1.99 -3.03
C GLY A 19 2.83 1.56 -4.27
N GLU A 20 3.17 2.10 -5.44
CA GLU A 20 2.54 1.75 -6.72
C GLU A 20 2.83 0.31 -7.11
N TYR A 21 4.09 -0.12 -6.95
CA TYR A 21 4.46 -1.50 -7.20
C TYR A 21 3.79 -2.46 -6.21
N ALA A 22 3.83 -2.16 -4.91
CA ALA A 22 3.24 -3.02 -3.89
C ALA A 22 1.73 -3.25 -4.13
N ARG A 23 1.00 -2.19 -4.50
CA ARG A 23 -0.40 -2.27 -4.91
C ARG A 23 -0.59 -3.12 -6.16
N SER A 24 0.14 -2.83 -7.23
CA SER A 24 0.08 -3.58 -8.47
C SER A 24 0.45 -5.05 -8.26
N ALA A 25 1.48 -5.35 -7.46
CA ALA A 25 1.89 -6.72 -7.15
C ALA A 25 0.86 -7.48 -6.30
N ALA A 26 0.18 -6.81 -5.37
CA ALA A 26 -0.91 -7.42 -4.60
C ALA A 26 -2.08 -7.82 -5.50
N ILE A 27 -2.49 -6.93 -6.42
CA ILE A 27 -3.53 -7.21 -7.41
C ILE A 27 -3.09 -8.33 -8.36
N ALA A 28 -1.82 -8.31 -8.83
CA ALA A 28 -1.28 -9.33 -9.73
C ALA A 28 -1.25 -10.73 -9.08
N ARG A 29 -0.82 -10.83 -7.81
CA ARG A 29 -0.85 -12.11 -7.07
C ARG A 29 -2.28 -12.65 -6.92
N ALA A 30 -3.23 -11.77 -6.63
CA ALA A 30 -4.62 -12.16 -6.53
C ALA A 30 -5.20 -12.57 -7.89
N ALA A 31 -4.84 -11.89 -8.97
CA ALA A 31 -5.21 -12.26 -10.34
C ALA A 31 -4.63 -13.62 -10.74
N ALA A 32 -3.36 -13.90 -10.42
CA ALA A 32 -2.73 -15.20 -10.68
C ALA A 32 -3.42 -16.36 -9.94
N ARG A 33 -3.87 -16.13 -8.70
CA ARG A 33 -4.67 -17.11 -7.97
C ARG A 33 -6.06 -17.31 -8.57
N ARG A 34 -6.69 -16.24 -9.03
CA ARG A 34 -8.03 -16.28 -9.63
C ARG A 34 -8.02 -16.94 -11.01
N TRP A 35 -6.95 -16.73 -11.78
CA TRP A 35 -6.76 -17.29 -13.13
C TRP A 35 -5.39 -17.96 -13.23
N PRO A 36 -5.26 -19.25 -12.88
CA PRO A 36 -3.96 -19.95 -12.92
C PRO A 36 -3.27 -19.93 -14.28
N GLY A 37 -4.04 -19.80 -15.37
CA GLY A 37 -3.51 -19.67 -16.74
C GLY A 37 -3.22 -18.23 -17.18
N ALA A 38 -3.42 -17.21 -16.34
CA ALA A 38 -3.20 -15.82 -16.72
C ALA A 38 -1.71 -15.54 -16.99
N GLU A 39 -1.43 -14.86 -18.10
CA GLU A 39 -0.11 -14.31 -18.37
C GLU A 39 0.01 -12.92 -17.75
N ILE A 40 0.82 -12.81 -16.70
CA ILE A 40 1.06 -11.53 -16.02
C ILE A 40 2.46 -11.04 -16.31
N HIS A 41 2.57 -9.79 -16.76
CA HIS A 41 3.84 -9.15 -17.09
C HIS A 41 3.92 -7.74 -16.49
N PHE A 42 5.11 -7.35 -16.05
CA PHE A 42 5.40 -6.02 -15.52
C PHE A 42 6.34 -5.24 -16.43
N ILE A 43 6.15 -3.94 -16.56
CA ILE A 43 7.15 -3.02 -17.11
C ILE A 43 7.58 -2.08 -15.99
N LEU A 44 8.86 -2.14 -15.61
CA LEU A 44 9.41 -1.46 -14.43
C LEU A 44 10.69 -0.70 -14.77
N SER A 45 11.11 0.18 -13.88
CA SER A 45 12.46 0.75 -13.90
C SER A 45 13.46 -0.24 -13.31
N ARG A 46 14.62 -0.38 -13.95
CA ARG A 46 15.78 -1.13 -13.41
C ARG A 46 16.31 -0.52 -12.11
N GLN A 47 16.11 0.78 -11.92
CA GLN A 47 16.53 1.51 -10.73
C GLN A 47 15.65 1.22 -9.49
N ALA A 48 14.53 0.53 -9.66
CA ALA A 48 13.64 0.24 -8.55
C ALA A 48 14.26 -0.83 -7.62
N PRO A 49 14.26 -0.63 -6.29
CA PRO A 49 14.90 -1.54 -5.35
C PRO A 49 14.30 -2.96 -5.36
N TYR A 50 13.07 -3.09 -5.82
CA TYR A 50 12.37 -4.37 -5.96
C TYR A 50 12.51 -5.01 -7.34
N ALA A 51 13.23 -4.42 -8.28
CA ALA A 51 13.31 -4.89 -9.67
C ALA A 51 13.84 -6.33 -9.80
N ALA A 52 14.79 -6.70 -8.94
CA ALA A 52 15.38 -8.04 -8.91
C ALA A 52 14.51 -9.11 -8.25
N THR A 53 13.48 -8.73 -7.48
CA THR A 53 12.66 -9.64 -6.66
C THR A 53 11.22 -9.74 -7.12
N VAL A 54 10.91 -9.27 -8.32
CA VAL A 54 9.56 -9.33 -8.89
C VAL A 54 9.17 -10.79 -9.17
N PRO A 55 8.07 -11.30 -8.59
CA PRO A 55 7.70 -12.72 -8.74
C PRO A 55 6.98 -13.03 -10.06
N PHE A 56 6.95 -12.09 -10.99
CA PHE A 56 6.32 -12.18 -12.31
C PHE A 56 7.31 -11.87 -13.41
N LYS A 57 7.01 -12.26 -14.64
CA LYS A 57 7.77 -11.81 -15.81
C LYS A 57 7.82 -10.29 -15.83
N ALA A 58 9.00 -9.71 -16.01
CA ALA A 58 9.18 -8.27 -16.01
C ALA A 58 10.16 -7.82 -17.10
N THR A 59 9.83 -6.70 -17.76
CA THR A 59 10.76 -5.97 -18.61
C THR A 59 11.26 -4.75 -17.87
N LEU A 60 12.58 -4.66 -17.70
CA LEU A 60 13.24 -3.58 -16.97
C LEU A 60 13.74 -2.52 -17.95
N LEU A 61 13.26 -1.29 -17.80
CA LEU A 61 13.71 -0.10 -18.53
C LEU A 61 14.74 0.68 -17.69
N ASP A 62 15.55 1.50 -18.31
CA ASP A 62 16.61 2.27 -17.62
C ASP A 62 16.08 3.27 -16.59
N SER A 63 14.84 3.74 -16.77
CA SER A 63 14.13 4.58 -15.81
C SER A 63 12.62 4.29 -15.84
N SER A 64 11.81 5.13 -15.15
CA SER A 64 10.36 4.91 -15.09
C SER A 64 9.73 4.75 -16.49
N PRO A 65 8.83 3.77 -16.67
CA PRO A 65 8.10 3.54 -17.93
C PRO A 65 7.41 4.79 -18.49
N THR A 66 7.13 5.76 -17.64
CA THR A 66 6.54 7.06 -18.01
C THR A 66 7.42 7.85 -18.99
N PHE A 67 8.73 7.66 -18.95
CA PHE A 67 9.69 8.36 -19.82
C PHE A 67 9.99 7.61 -21.12
N HIS A 68 9.63 6.33 -21.22
CA HIS A 68 9.97 5.45 -22.35
C HIS A 68 8.74 5.08 -23.19
N SER A 69 7.97 6.10 -23.66
CA SER A 69 6.70 5.86 -24.35
C SER A 69 6.82 4.98 -25.62
N GLY A 70 7.92 5.08 -26.37
CA GLY A 70 8.16 4.25 -27.56
C GLY A 70 8.43 2.79 -27.21
N ALA A 71 9.29 2.53 -26.21
CA ALA A 71 9.60 1.18 -25.74
C ALA A 71 8.35 0.50 -25.15
N VAL A 72 7.60 1.22 -24.29
CA VAL A 72 6.34 0.71 -23.72
C VAL A 72 5.32 0.39 -24.83
N ALA A 73 5.19 1.24 -25.85
CA ALA A 73 4.26 0.98 -26.96
C ALA A 73 4.66 -0.26 -27.78
N ARG A 74 5.96 -0.52 -27.99
CA ARG A 74 6.45 -1.76 -28.63
C ARG A 74 6.13 -2.98 -27.77
N LEU A 75 6.43 -2.94 -26.48
CA LEU A 75 6.13 -4.04 -25.55
C LEU A 75 4.63 -4.36 -25.49
N ILE A 76 3.76 -3.34 -25.50
CA ILE A 76 2.30 -3.54 -25.59
C ILE A 76 1.94 -4.26 -26.89
N LYS A 77 2.55 -3.88 -28.04
CA LYS A 77 2.30 -4.54 -29.32
C LYS A 77 2.79 -5.98 -29.36
N GLU A 78 3.95 -6.26 -28.76
CA GLU A 78 4.56 -7.60 -28.71
C GLU A 78 3.81 -8.52 -27.74
N PHE A 79 3.50 -8.03 -26.55
CA PHE A 79 2.81 -8.81 -25.51
C PHE A 79 1.33 -9.03 -25.83
N LYS A 80 0.67 -8.15 -26.60
CA LYS A 80 -0.76 -8.19 -26.95
C LYS A 80 -1.65 -8.42 -25.72
N PRO A 81 -1.61 -7.52 -24.73
CA PRO A 81 -2.39 -7.70 -23.51
C PRO A 81 -3.90 -7.60 -23.80
N THR A 82 -4.71 -8.38 -23.06
CA THR A 82 -6.16 -8.15 -23.00
C THR A 82 -6.49 -7.02 -22.03
N ILE A 83 -5.70 -6.83 -20.98
CA ILE A 83 -5.86 -5.75 -20.00
C ILE A 83 -4.51 -5.08 -19.73
N VAL A 84 -4.48 -3.74 -19.72
CA VAL A 84 -3.32 -2.93 -19.33
C VAL A 84 -3.68 -2.07 -18.13
N ILE A 85 -2.89 -2.18 -17.07
CA ILE A 85 -3.07 -1.42 -15.83
C ILE A 85 -1.93 -0.42 -15.67
N PHE A 86 -2.24 0.86 -15.79
CA PHE A 86 -1.30 1.96 -15.54
C PHE A 86 -1.48 2.47 -14.11
N ASP A 87 -0.51 2.30 -13.25
CA ASP A 87 -0.58 2.80 -11.88
C ASP A 87 0.26 4.07 -11.70
N ASN A 88 -0.40 5.21 -11.60
CA ASN A 88 0.16 6.56 -11.67
C ASN A 88 1.02 6.85 -12.92
N ALA A 89 1.34 5.84 -13.70
CA ALA A 89 2.09 5.87 -14.94
C ALA A 89 1.20 6.31 -16.12
N GLY A 90 1.70 6.10 -17.30
CA GLY A 90 0.94 6.29 -18.53
C GLY A 90 1.14 7.66 -19.18
N ARG A 91 1.27 7.57 -20.48
CA ARG A 91 1.28 8.72 -21.42
C ARG A 91 0.21 8.47 -22.48
N THR A 92 -0.29 9.52 -23.10
CA THR A 92 -1.33 9.39 -24.13
C THR A 92 -0.93 8.45 -25.27
N ALA A 93 0.35 8.42 -25.65
CA ALA A 93 0.85 7.53 -26.69
C ALA A 93 0.75 6.05 -26.27
N GLN A 94 1.05 5.75 -24.99
CA GLN A 94 0.96 4.40 -24.43
C GLN A 94 -0.50 3.91 -24.36
N LEU A 95 -1.43 4.78 -23.91
CA LEU A 95 -2.85 4.45 -23.90
C LEU A 95 -3.38 4.20 -25.32
N ARG A 96 -2.96 5.01 -26.30
CA ARG A 96 -3.32 4.78 -27.70
C ARG A 96 -2.77 3.46 -28.24
N ALA A 97 -1.53 3.11 -27.87
CA ALA A 97 -0.95 1.83 -28.25
C ALA A 97 -1.77 0.65 -27.70
N ALA A 98 -2.16 0.71 -26.42
CA ALA A 98 -3.02 -0.29 -25.79
C ALA A 98 -4.39 -0.39 -26.51
N ARG A 99 -5.04 0.73 -26.77
CA ARG A 99 -6.33 0.77 -27.52
C ARG A 99 -6.23 0.15 -28.91
N ARG A 100 -5.15 0.43 -29.65
CA ARG A 100 -4.93 -0.15 -31.00
C ARG A 100 -4.75 -1.66 -30.99
N GLN A 101 -4.33 -2.23 -29.85
CA GLN A 101 -4.26 -3.69 -29.65
C GLN A 101 -5.58 -4.28 -29.12
N GLY A 102 -6.65 -3.49 -28.98
CA GLY A 102 -7.93 -3.95 -28.42
C GLY A 102 -7.93 -4.09 -26.89
N ALA A 103 -6.86 -3.74 -26.20
CA ALA A 103 -6.76 -3.93 -24.76
C ALA A 103 -7.75 -3.04 -23.98
N ARG A 104 -8.31 -3.60 -22.90
CA ARG A 104 -9.01 -2.85 -21.86
C ARG A 104 -8.00 -2.06 -21.04
N ILE A 105 -8.30 -0.82 -20.73
CA ILE A 105 -7.35 0.08 -20.05
C ILE A 105 -7.86 0.50 -18.69
N VAL A 106 -7.12 0.13 -17.67
CA VAL A 106 -7.30 0.57 -16.29
C VAL A 106 -6.25 1.62 -15.95
N PHE A 107 -6.68 2.71 -15.33
CA PHE A 107 -5.76 3.73 -14.81
C PHE A 107 -5.96 3.91 -13.31
N ILE A 108 -4.92 3.70 -12.52
CA ILE A 108 -4.93 3.92 -11.07
C ILE A 108 -4.31 5.29 -10.78
N SER A 109 -4.98 6.10 -9.96
CA SER A 109 -4.49 7.40 -9.51
C SER A 109 -4.41 7.47 -7.98
N SER A 110 -3.24 7.79 -7.43
CA SER A 110 -3.05 8.03 -5.99
C SER A 110 -2.85 9.51 -5.65
N ARG A 111 -2.59 10.36 -6.65
CA ARG A 111 -2.33 11.79 -6.47
C ARG A 111 -3.34 12.63 -7.25
N SER A 112 -3.68 13.81 -6.71
CA SER A 112 -4.67 14.72 -7.33
C SER A 112 -4.31 15.12 -8.77
N ARG A 113 -3.02 15.26 -9.09
CA ARG A 113 -2.55 15.53 -10.47
C ARG A 113 -2.90 14.39 -11.42
N GLN A 114 -2.73 13.14 -10.98
CA GLN A 114 -3.04 11.95 -11.77
C GLN A 114 -4.56 11.77 -11.91
N ARG A 115 -5.32 11.99 -10.83
CA ARG A 115 -6.78 12.02 -10.90
C ARG A 115 -7.29 13.03 -11.92
N ARG A 116 -6.82 14.29 -11.85
CA ARG A 116 -7.19 15.32 -12.85
C ARG A 116 -6.83 14.93 -14.28
N LYS A 117 -5.73 14.18 -14.48
CA LYS A 117 -5.31 13.69 -15.79
C LYS A 117 -6.28 12.63 -16.34
N ALA A 118 -6.75 11.69 -15.49
CA ALA A 118 -7.74 10.70 -15.85
C ALA A 118 -9.06 11.33 -16.32
N PHE A 119 -9.47 12.45 -15.70
CA PHE A 119 -10.69 13.20 -16.07
C PHE A 119 -10.52 14.19 -17.22
N ARG A 120 -9.44 14.12 -18.00
CA ARG A 120 -9.36 14.83 -19.28
C ARG A 120 -10.18 14.09 -20.33
N TRP A 121 -11.01 14.78 -21.12
CA TRP A 121 -11.88 14.20 -22.14
C TRP A 121 -11.20 13.17 -23.04
N ARG A 122 -9.97 13.48 -23.50
CA ARG A 122 -9.17 12.58 -24.33
C ARG A 122 -8.76 11.29 -23.61
N TRP A 123 -8.52 11.36 -22.30
CA TRP A 123 -8.18 10.19 -21.49
C TRP A 123 -9.41 9.37 -21.17
N MET A 124 -10.49 10.02 -20.73
CA MET A 124 -11.77 9.36 -20.42
C MET A 124 -12.25 8.48 -21.59
N ARG A 125 -12.13 8.97 -22.85
CA ARG A 125 -12.51 8.19 -24.05
C ARG A 125 -11.66 6.93 -24.26
N MET A 126 -10.45 6.87 -23.71
CA MET A 126 -9.54 5.72 -23.85
C MET A 126 -9.60 4.74 -22.67
N LEU A 127 -9.97 5.22 -21.47
CA LEU A 127 -10.03 4.41 -20.28
C LEU A 127 -11.32 3.60 -20.22
N ASP A 128 -11.25 2.36 -19.80
CA ASP A 128 -12.41 1.55 -19.43
C ASP A 128 -12.70 1.74 -17.94
N GLU A 129 -11.66 1.70 -17.10
CA GLU A 129 -11.76 1.87 -15.65
C GLU A 129 -10.79 2.96 -15.16
N HIS A 130 -11.24 3.76 -14.18
CA HIS A 130 -10.37 4.66 -13.43
C HIS A 130 -10.48 4.31 -11.94
N TRP A 131 -9.41 3.77 -11.38
CA TRP A 131 -9.36 3.41 -9.98
C TRP A 131 -8.66 4.52 -9.18
N ILE A 132 -9.34 5.02 -8.15
CA ILE A 132 -8.80 5.97 -7.19
C ILE A 132 -8.21 5.13 -6.04
N ALA A 133 -6.91 5.26 -5.82
CA ALA A 133 -6.14 4.36 -4.96
C ALA A 133 -6.45 4.43 -3.45
N TYR A 134 -7.19 5.45 -3.02
CA TYR A 134 -7.51 5.70 -1.61
C TYR A 134 -9.02 5.82 -1.41
N PRO A 135 -9.55 5.56 -0.19
CA PRO A 135 -10.97 5.73 0.13
C PRO A 135 -11.42 7.19 -0.03
N GLN A 136 -12.72 7.38 -0.19
CA GLN A 136 -13.33 8.71 -0.33
C GLN A 136 -12.94 9.67 0.81
N LEU A 137 -12.82 9.16 2.03
CA LEU A 137 -12.31 9.92 3.18
C LEU A 137 -10.98 10.64 2.88
N ILE A 138 -10.09 9.98 2.13
CA ILE A 138 -8.75 10.50 1.81
C ILE A 138 -8.73 11.17 0.44
N ALA A 139 -9.31 10.56 -0.57
CA ALA A 139 -9.26 11.05 -1.94
C ALA A 139 -10.30 12.16 -2.21
N GLY A 140 -11.29 12.28 -1.35
CA GLY A 140 -12.47 13.11 -1.57
C GLY A 140 -13.44 12.51 -2.59
N GLU A 141 -14.68 12.95 -2.56
CA GLU A 141 -15.72 12.57 -3.49
C GLU A 141 -15.41 13.01 -4.94
N LEU A 142 -16.19 12.53 -5.88
CA LEU A 142 -16.15 13.02 -7.25
C LEU A 142 -16.66 14.47 -7.27
N LYS A 143 -15.86 15.35 -7.86
CA LYS A 143 -16.24 16.75 -8.04
C LYS A 143 -17.37 16.85 -9.06
N TRP A 144 -18.19 17.91 -8.97
CA TRP A 144 -19.30 18.11 -9.90
C TRP A 144 -18.89 18.08 -11.38
N LEU A 145 -17.72 18.66 -11.73
CA LEU A 145 -17.16 18.60 -13.10
C LEU A 145 -16.75 17.18 -13.52
N GLU A 146 -16.23 16.38 -12.58
CA GLU A 146 -15.87 14.98 -12.83
C GLU A 146 -17.14 14.17 -13.09
N GLN A 147 -18.17 14.37 -12.26
CA GLN A 147 -19.46 13.72 -12.39
C GLN A 147 -20.17 14.13 -13.70
N PHE A 148 -20.20 15.43 -14.02
CA PHE A 148 -20.74 15.91 -15.29
C PHE A 148 -20.09 15.22 -16.51
N LYS A 149 -18.77 15.12 -16.51
CA LYS A 149 -18.03 14.46 -17.60
C LYS A 149 -18.36 12.97 -17.70
N LEU A 150 -18.46 12.28 -16.56
CA LEU A 150 -18.86 10.87 -16.51
C LEU A 150 -20.27 10.68 -17.07
N ASN A 151 -21.23 11.48 -16.66
CA ASN A 151 -22.60 11.41 -17.15
C ASN A 151 -22.66 11.68 -18.67
N ARG A 152 -21.82 12.59 -19.19
CA ARG A 152 -21.80 12.93 -20.62
C ARG A 152 -21.14 11.87 -21.50
N LEU A 153 -20.14 11.12 -20.99
CA LEU A 153 -19.37 10.13 -21.74
C LEU A 153 -19.77 8.66 -21.43
N GLY A 154 -20.43 8.40 -20.32
CA GLY A 154 -20.73 7.06 -19.84
C GLY A 154 -19.47 6.25 -19.45
N ARG A 155 -18.29 6.91 -19.42
CA ARG A 155 -16.99 6.24 -19.14
C ARG A 155 -15.92 7.21 -18.66
N PRO A 156 -14.83 6.73 -17.99
CA PRO A 156 -14.60 5.36 -17.52
C PRO A 156 -15.49 5.02 -16.32
N THR A 157 -15.63 3.74 -15.98
CA THR A 157 -16.16 3.33 -14.66
C THR A 157 -15.17 3.75 -13.59
N VAL A 158 -15.64 4.47 -12.57
CA VAL A 158 -14.79 4.95 -11.47
C VAL A 158 -15.00 4.11 -10.22
N ARG A 159 -13.89 3.65 -9.62
CA ARG A 159 -13.89 2.88 -8.36
C ARG A 159 -12.88 3.46 -7.39
N TYR A 160 -13.21 3.41 -6.11
CA TYR A 160 -12.26 3.63 -5.02
C TYR A 160 -11.72 2.28 -4.58
N LEU A 161 -10.40 2.11 -4.56
CA LEU A 161 -9.78 0.85 -4.10
C LEU A 161 -9.70 0.74 -2.58
N ASP A 162 -10.12 1.80 -1.89
CA ASP A 162 -10.06 1.92 -0.43
C ASP A 162 -8.68 1.53 0.12
N VAL A 163 -8.49 0.28 0.52
CA VAL A 163 -7.25 -0.19 1.14
C VAL A 163 -6.80 -1.51 0.54
N ILE A 164 -5.55 -1.57 0.11
CA ILE A 164 -4.95 -2.81 -0.37
C ILE A 164 -4.55 -3.66 0.83
N LEU A 165 -5.27 -4.75 1.04
CA LEU A 165 -5.00 -5.71 2.10
C LEU A 165 -4.72 -7.09 1.50
N SER A 166 -3.58 -7.67 1.87
CA SER A 166 -3.32 -9.09 1.67
C SER A 166 -3.81 -9.85 2.90
N ARG A 167 -4.63 -10.87 2.71
CA ARG A 167 -5.10 -11.74 3.80
C ARG A 167 -4.48 -13.11 3.64
N LYS A 168 -4.21 -13.75 4.75
CA LYS A 168 -3.84 -15.17 4.80
C LYS A 168 -5.02 -16.05 4.40
N THR A 169 -4.70 -17.20 3.83
CA THR A 169 -5.65 -18.32 3.71
C THR A 169 -5.81 -19.01 5.08
N ALA A 170 -6.85 -19.82 5.23
CA ALA A 170 -7.08 -20.56 6.48
C ALA A 170 -5.97 -21.60 6.80
N GLU A 171 -5.20 -21.99 5.77
CA GLU A 171 -4.12 -22.98 5.86
C GLU A 171 -2.76 -22.36 6.25
N GLU A 172 -2.62 -21.03 6.13
CA GLU A 172 -1.38 -20.34 6.45
C GLU A 172 -1.24 -20.14 7.96
N GLU A 173 -0.09 -20.56 8.51
CA GLU A 173 0.19 -20.46 9.95
C GLU A 173 0.11 -19.00 10.45
N SER A 174 -0.52 -18.83 11.61
CA SER A 174 -0.60 -17.53 12.28
C SER A 174 0.78 -17.03 12.71
N ILE A 175 1.17 -15.83 12.27
CA ILE A 175 2.41 -15.20 12.75
C ILE A 175 2.32 -14.89 14.25
N VAL A 176 1.16 -14.49 14.75
CA VAL A 176 0.95 -14.16 16.16
C VAL A 176 1.21 -15.39 17.04
N ALA A 177 0.70 -16.55 16.62
CA ALA A 177 0.96 -17.83 17.31
C ALA A 177 2.44 -18.24 17.17
N ARG A 178 3.01 -18.18 15.96
CA ARG A 178 4.39 -18.55 15.67
C ARG A 178 5.41 -17.79 16.52
N ILE A 179 5.15 -16.50 16.76
CA ILE A 179 6.02 -15.69 17.61
C ILE A 179 5.55 -15.62 19.07
N GLY A 180 4.62 -16.48 19.47
CA GLY A 180 4.18 -16.64 20.88
C GLY A 180 3.50 -15.40 21.46
N LEU A 181 2.75 -14.65 20.66
CA LEU A 181 1.96 -13.51 21.11
C LEU A 181 0.51 -13.90 21.36
N LYS A 182 -0.20 -13.04 22.11
CA LYS A 182 -1.65 -13.15 22.33
C LYS A 182 -2.35 -11.94 21.74
N GLN A 183 -3.57 -12.14 21.25
CA GLN A 183 -4.42 -11.04 20.78
C GLN A 183 -4.59 -9.98 21.87
N GLY A 184 -4.40 -8.71 21.51
CA GLY A 184 -4.46 -7.59 22.45
C GLY A 184 -3.31 -7.50 23.45
N GLY A 185 -2.35 -8.43 23.42
CA GLY A 185 -1.24 -8.51 24.36
C GLY A 185 0.03 -7.77 23.92
N TYR A 186 0.02 -7.03 22.81
CA TYR A 186 1.20 -6.34 22.29
C TYR A 186 0.86 -5.02 21.59
N LEU A 187 1.86 -4.16 21.51
CA LEU A 187 1.88 -2.94 20.72
C LEU A 187 2.60 -3.23 19.40
N LEU A 188 2.12 -2.69 18.30
CA LEU A 188 2.76 -2.82 17.00
C LEU A 188 3.28 -1.46 16.53
N VAL A 189 4.57 -1.37 16.22
CA VAL A 189 5.23 -0.16 15.74
C VAL A 189 5.72 -0.39 14.31
N VAL A 190 5.19 0.38 13.36
CA VAL A 190 5.49 0.24 11.93
C VAL A 190 5.77 1.61 11.33
N PRO A 191 7.03 2.05 11.27
CA PRO A 191 7.39 3.32 10.62
C PRO A 191 7.04 3.34 9.12
N GLY A 192 6.78 2.16 8.53
CA GLY A 192 6.45 2.00 7.12
C GLY A 192 7.69 1.85 6.24
N GLY A 193 7.47 1.48 4.98
CA GLY A 193 8.53 1.27 4.00
C GLY A 193 9.08 2.59 3.42
N GLY A 194 9.35 3.59 4.26
CA GLY A 194 9.82 4.92 3.89
C GLY A 194 11.26 4.98 3.33
N THR A 195 11.75 3.89 2.77
CA THR A 195 13.05 3.83 2.12
C THR A 195 13.13 4.87 0.99
N GLY A 196 14.11 5.79 1.11
CA GLY A 196 14.44 6.75 0.06
C GLY A 196 13.78 8.13 0.18
N HIS A 197 13.06 8.44 1.26
CA HIS A 197 12.72 9.82 1.57
C HIS A 197 13.86 10.48 2.37
N PRO A 198 14.22 11.73 2.09
CA PRO A 198 15.12 12.48 2.98
C PRO A 198 14.57 12.44 4.42
N GLY A 199 15.40 12.06 5.39
CA GLY A 199 14.99 11.91 6.80
C GLY A 199 14.32 10.58 7.17
N ALA A 200 14.29 9.58 6.28
CA ALA A 200 13.69 8.27 6.58
C ALA A 200 14.44 7.54 7.71
N ASP A 201 15.76 7.68 7.77
CA ASP A 201 16.58 7.06 8.81
C ASP A 201 16.32 7.70 10.17
N ASP A 202 16.24 9.04 10.25
CA ASP A 202 15.88 9.77 11.47
C ASP A 202 14.47 9.39 11.95
N ALA A 203 13.53 9.23 11.02
CA ALA A 203 12.19 8.78 11.34
C ALA A 203 12.21 7.37 11.95
N ALA A 204 12.94 6.42 11.35
CA ALA A 204 13.06 5.07 11.86
C ALA A 204 13.67 5.04 13.27
N GLU A 205 14.67 5.89 13.55
CA GLU A 205 15.27 6.03 14.87
C GLU A 205 14.28 6.54 15.93
N GLN A 206 13.44 7.54 15.60
CA GLN A 206 12.41 8.03 16.52
C GLN A 206 11.37 6.95 16.88
N PHE A 207 10.92 6.18 15.87
CA PHE A 207 10.00 5.07 16.11
C PHE A 207 10.65 3.94 16.92
N LEU A 208 11.92 3.60 16.63
CA LEU A 208 12.65 2.56 17.34
C LEU A 208 12.94 2.99 18.79
N GLY A 209 13.30 4.25 19.02
CA GLY A 209 13.46 4.83 20.35
C GLY A 209 12.18 4.73 21.17
N ALA A 210 11.04 5.07 20.57
CA ALA A 210 9.73 4.90 21.21
C ALA A 210 9.42 3.42 21.49
N ALA A 211 9.71 2.52 20.55
CA ALA A 211 9.50 1.08 20.74
C ALA A 211 10.34 0.50 21.90
N ASN A 212 11.61 0.90 22.00
CA ASN A 212 12.48 0.49 23.12
C ASN A 212 11.91 0.94 24.47
N SER A 213 11.51 2.20 24.57
CA SER A 213 10.95 2.72 25.85
C SER A 213 9.61 2.06 26.20
N MET A 214 8.73 1.81 25.22
CA MET A 214 7.49 1.06 25.45
C MET A 214 7.76 -0.38 25.88
N ALA A 215 8.84 -0.99 25.41
CA ALA A 215 9.20 -2.37 25.73
C ALA A 215 9.71 -2.55 27.17
N GLU A 216 9.90 -1.49 27.94
CA GLU A 216 10.17 -1.58 29.38
C GLU A 216 8.96 -2.15 30.14
N THR A 217 7.75 -1.84 29.69
CA THR A 217 6.49 -2.25 30.35
C THR A 217 5.64 -3.20 29.53
N ASP A 218 5.60 -3.04 28.23
CA ASP A 218 4.70 -3.76 27.32
C ASP A 218 5.47 -4.65 26.33
N THR A 219 4.83 -5.66 25.79
CA THR A 219 5.38 -6.41 24.64
C THR A 219 5.20 -5.56 23.38
N VAL A 220 6.30 -5.34 22.65
CA VAL A 220 6.33 -4.52 21.45
C VAL A 220 6.84 -5.33 20.26
N VAL A 221 6.15 -5.22 19.14
CA VAL A 221 6.61 -5.70 17.83
C VAL A 221 6.98 -4.49 16.98
N PHE A 222 8.22 -4.41 16.56
CA PHE A 222 8.72 -3.39 15.64
C PHE A 222 8.91 -4.01 14.26
N VAL A 223 8.35 -3.39 13.20
CA VAL A 223 8.52 -3.83 11.81
C VAL A 223 9.01 -2.67 10.98
N GLY A 224 10.30 -2.64 10.71
CA GLY A 224 10.94 -1.55 9.97
C GLY A 224 12.47 -1.69 9.92
N PRO A 225 13.15 -0.79 9.22
CA PRO A 225 14.60 -0.80 9.14
C PRO A 225 15.20 -0.60 10.54
N THR A 226 16.19 -1.44 10.86
CA THR A 226 17.04 -1.31 12.04
C THR A 226 18.48 -1.29 11.56
N ARG A 227 19.34 -0.45 12.12
CA ARG A 227 20.78 -0.38 11.75
C ARG A 227 21.52 -1.74 11.80
N ALA A 228 20.98 -2.72 12.52
CA ALA A 228 21.53 -4.07 12.62
C ALA A 228 21.08 -5.00 11.48
N ALA A 229 20.11 -4.64 10.66
CA ALA A 229 19.48 -5.53 9.67
C ALA A 229 20.00 -5.37 8.24
N ASP A 230 20.91 -4.43 7.97
CA ASP A 230 21.52 -4.23 6.65
C ASP A 230 22.59 -5.28 6.29
N ALA A 231 22.91 -6.21 7.17
CA ALA A 231 23.74 -7.38 6.90
C ALA A 231 22.83 -8.61 6.79
N GLY A 232 22.50 -8.99 5.56
CA GLY A 232 21.61 -10.10 5.16
C GLY A 232 21.95 -11.48 5.75
N THR A 233 21.77 -11.64 7.05
CA THR A 233 21.79 -12.93 7.77
C THR A 233 21.02 -12.73 9.07
N PRO A 234 20.37 -13.78 9.66
CA PRO A 234 19.86 -13.70 11.02
C PRO A 234 21.05 -13.52 11.95
N SER A 235 21.41 -12.27 12.22
CA SER A 235 22.68 -11.91 12.88
C SER A 235 22.59 -12.16 14.36
N ARG A 236 23.45 -13.06 14.81
CA ARG A 236 24.06 -13.06 16.13
C ARG A 236 24.60 -11.65 16.43
N PRO A 237 24.42 -11.09 17.63
CA PRO A 237 24.86 -9.73 17.95
C PRO A 237 26.36 -9.61 17.80
N GLN A 238 26.81 -8.74 16.86
CA GLN A 238 28.22 -8.35 16.81
C GLN A 238 28.46 -7.26 17.86
N SER A 239 29.51 -7.47 18.63
CA SER A 239 30.00 -6.65 19.73
C SER A 239 30.30 -5.21 19.29
N GLY A 240 29.56 -4.25 19.86
CA GLY A 240 29.83 -2.82 19.70
C GLY A 240 28.69 -1.98 20.26
N SER A 241 28.60 -1.88 21.58
CA SER A 241 27.53 -1.35 22.42
C SER A 241 26.47 -2.40 22.71
N ALA A 242 26.61 -3.08 23.85
CA ALA A 242 25.72 -4.11 24.32
C ALA A 242 24.36 -3.51 24.74
N MET A 243 23.45 -3.37 23.80
CA MET A 243 22.03 -3.35 24.13
C MET A 243 21.66 -4.76 24.60
N VAL A 244 21.39 -4.92 25.89
CA VAL A 244 20.84 -6.15 26.46
C VAL A 244 19.56 -6.47 25.64
N PRO A 245 19.44 -7.69 25.07
CA PRO A 245 18.27 -8.04 24.29
C PRO A 245 17.03 -7.89 25.18
N ASN A 246 16.18 -6.91 24.90
CA ASN A 246 14.93 -6.76 25.65
C ASN A 246 13.97 -7.87 25.20
N PRO A 247 13.61 -8.83 26.06
CA PRO A 247 12.77 -9.96 25.69
C PRO A 247 11.34 -9.52 25.30
N ARG A 248 10.95 -8.29 25.61
CA ARG A 248 9.65 -7.71 25.25
C ARG A 248 9.66 -6.98 23.92
N LEU A 249 10.83 -6.73 23.30
CA LEU A 249 10.94 -6.10 21.98
C LEU A 249 11.30 -7.14 20.93
N ARG A 250 10.44 -7.28 19.93
CA ARG A 250 10.67 -8.14 18.76
C ARG A 250 10.80 -7.30 17.51
N CYS A 251 11.94 -7.36 16.86
CA CYS A 251 12.25 -6.58 15.68
C CYS A 251 12.24 -7.45 14.40
N PHE A 252 11.58 -6.95 13.37
CA PHE A 252 11.59 -7.50 12.03
C PHE A 252 11.97 -6.38 11.06
N SER A 253 12.90 -6.63 10.14
CA SER A 253 13.25 -5.66 9.09
C SER A 253 12.11 -5.49 8.10
N SER A 254 11.40 -6.57 7.79
CA SER A 254 10.20 -6.60 6.95
C SER A 254 9.38 -7.85 7.24
N LEU A 255 8.10 -7.82 6.89
CA LEU A 255 7.19 -8.96 6.95
C LEU A 255 6.36 -9.05 5.66
N PRO A 256 5.91 -10.26 5.28
CA PRO A 256 4.86 -10.42 4.28
C PRO A 256 3.63 -9.58 4.64
N GLN A 257 2.98 -9.01 3.64
CA GLN A 257 1.83 -8.11 3.84
C GLN A 257 0.67 -8.79 4.61
N ALA A 258 0.48 -10.10 4.42
CA ALA A 258 -0.54 -10.86 5.11
C ALA A 258 -0.21 -11.05 6.61
N ASP A 259 1.06 -11.29 6.94
CA ASP A 259 1.55 -11.36 8.33
C ASP A 259 1.40 -10.01 9.02
N LEU A 260 1.76 -8.91 8.32
CA LEU A 260 1.61 -7.56 8.87
C LEU A 260 0.14 -7.20 9.12
N ALA A 261 -0.76 -7.55 8.21
CA ALA A 261 -2.19 -7.33 8.37
C ALA A 261 -2.76 -8.13 9.56
N GLU A 262 -2.30 -9.36 9.75
CA GLU A 262 -2.67 -10.18 10.92
C GLU A 262 -2.17 -9.54 12.23
N LEU A 263 -0.90 -9.13 12.29
CA LEU A 263 -0.36 -8.41 13.45
C LEU A 263 -1.13 -7.12 13.72
N MET A 264 -1.51 -6.36 12.69
CA MET A 264 -2.36 -5.19 12.85
C MET A 264 -3.69 -5.55 13.48
N SER A 265 -4.40 -6.55 12.96
CA SER A 265 -5.74 -6.92 13.41
C SER A 265 -5.81 -7.37 14.87
N GLN A 266 -4.71 -7.88 15.41
CA GLN A 266 -4.62 -8.46 16.76
C GLN A 266 -3.85 -7.57 17.76
N ALA A 267 -3.27 -6.45 17.33
CA ALA A 267 -2.56 -5.54 18.22
C ALA A 267 -3.50 -4.79 19.18
N ARG A 268 -3.02 -4.50 20.38
CA ARG A 268 -3.70 -3.60 21.34
C ARG A 268 -3.76 -2.17 20.79
N LEU A 269 -2.66 -1.72 20.19
CA LEU A 269 -2.49 -0.41 19.59
C LEU A 269 -1.45 -0.50 18.47
N VAL A 270 -1.64 0.28 17.40
CA VAL A 270 -0.69 0.41 16.29
C VAL A 270 -0.14 1.82 16.23
N VAL A 271 1.19 1.95 16.20
CA VAL A 271 1.91 3.21 15.94
C VAL A 271 2.50 3.13 14.55
N THR A 272 2.11 4.03 13.66
CA THR A 272 2.54 3.95 12.25
C THR A 272 2.68 5.32 11.60
N ASN A 273 3.31 5.36 10.42
CA ASN A 273 3.35 6.57 9.62
C ASN A 273 1.97 6.93 9.03
N GLY A 274 1.83 8.14 8.51
CA GLY A 274 0.61 8.62 7.84
C GLY A 274 0.42 8.10 6.40
N GLY A 275 1.10 7.01 6.01
CA GLY A 275 1.04 6.42 4.67
C GLY A 275 -0.13 5.44 4.48
N SER A 276 0.03 4.52 3.53
CA SER A 276 -0.93 3.42 3.30
C SER A 276 -1.02 2.48 4.49
N THR A 277 0.04 2.35 5.28
CA THR A 277 0.10 1.52 6.49
C THR A 277 -0.93 1.98 7.53
N LEU A 278 -1.13 3.29 7.70
CA LEU A 278 -2.20 3.83 8.57
C LEU A 278 -3.58 3.35 8.12
N LEU A 279 -3.86 3.45 6.83
CA LEU A 279 -5.16 3.03 6.29
C LEU A 279 -5.36 1.52 6.42
N GLN A 280 -4.28 0.73 6.26
CA GLN A 280 -4.31 -0.72 6.49
C GLN A 280 -4.64 -1.05 7.95
N ALA A 281 -3.99 -0.38 8.91
CA ALA A 281 -4.26 -0.56 10.33
C ALA A 281 -5.71 -0.17 10.70
N ILE A 282 -6.21 0.94 10.17
CA ILE A 282 -7.61 1.36 10.35
C ILE A 282 -8.58 0.30 9.77
N ALA A 283 -8.31 -0.20 8.55
CA ALA A 283 -9.13 -1.23 7.91
C ALA A 283 -9.09 -2.58 8.64
N CYS A 284 -8.00 -2.85 9.38
CA CYS A 284 -7.88 -4.00 10.29
C CYS A 284 -8.60 -3.78 11.63
N GLY A 285 -9.25 -2.64 11.84
CA GLY A 285 -10.01 -2.33 13.06
C GLY A 285 -9.15 -1.94 14.27
N CYS A 286 -7.93 -1.44 14.05
CA CYS A 286 -7.01 -1.08 15.13
C CYS A 286 -7.24 0.33 15.67
N ALA A 287 -6.96 0.54 16.93
CA ALA A 287 -6.67 1.88 17.45
C ALA A 287 -5.28 2.31 16.95
N CYS A 288 -5.16 3.49 16.35
CA CYS A 288 -3.96 3.93 15.66
C CYS A 288 -3.41 5.26 16.21
N VAL A 289 -2.10 5.32 16.39
CA VAL A 289 -1.33 6.56 16.50
C VAL A 289 -0.59 6.77 15.20
N ALA A 290 -0.83 7.91 14.56
CA ALA A 290 -0.27 8.27 13.26
C ALA A 290 0.79 9.36 13.40
N VAL A 291 1.96 9.15 12.79
CA VAL A 291 3.12 10.04 12.85
C VAL A 291 3.52 10.43 11.43
N PRO A 292 3.59 11.72 11.07
CA PRO A 292 3.98 12.13 9.72
C PRO A 292 5.48 11.96 9.50
N ILE A 293 5.88 11.27 8.41
CA ILE A 293 7.28 11.11 7.99
C ILE A 293 7.56 11.66 6.58
N ALA A 294 6.53 12.11 5.87
CA ALA A 294 6.63 12.66 4.53
C ALA A 294 5.62 13.81 4.33
N GLU A 295 5.93 14.73 3.42
CA GLU A 295 5.15 15.96 3.19
C GLU A 295 3.68 15.76 2.83
N ASP A 296 3.32 14.64 2.22
CA ASP A 296 1.94 14.34 1.82
C ASP A 296 1.10 13.70 2.95
N GLN A 297 1.74 13.32 4.05
CA GLN A 297 1.09 12.56 5.13
C GLN A 297 0.28 13.43 6.12
N PRO A 298 0.68 14.67 6.49
CA PRO A 298 -0.06 15.49 7.45
C PRO A 298 -1.55 15.62 7.10
N LYS A 299 -1.88 15.96 5.85
CA LYS A 299 -3.27 16.09 5.39
C LYS A 299 -4.07 14.80 5.47
N ARG A 300 -3.41 13.64 5.29
CA ARG A 300 -4.06 12.34 5.43
C ARG A 300 -4.34 12.02 6.89
N ILE A 301 -3.37 12.28 7.76
CA ILE A 301 -3.51 12.14 9.21
C ILE A 301 -4.63 13.03 9.73
N GLU A 302 -4.66 14.32 9.36
CA GLU A 302 -5.72 15.26 9.73
C GLU A 302 -7.12 14.73 9.39
N ARG A 303 -7.30 14.15 8.21
CA ARG A 303 -8.57 13.55 7.80
C ARG A 303 -8.94 12.32 8.63
N CYS A 304 -7.98 11.47 8.96
CA CYS A 304 -8.20 10.32 9.83
C CYS A 304 -8.53 10.76 11.26
N VAL A 305 -7.87 11.80 11.76
CA VAL A 305 -8.15 12.37 13.09
C VAL A 305 -9.53 13.04 13.13
N ALA A 306 -9.87 13.84 12.12
CA ALA A 306 -11.19 14.47 12.00
C ALA A 306 -12.33 13.43 11.92
N ALA A 307 -12.09 12.28 11.28
CA ALA A 307 -13.02 11.14 11.27
C ALA A 307 -13.01 10.36 12.59
N GLY A 308 -12.13 10.67 13.53
CA GLY A 308 -12.00 10.01 14.82
C GLY A 308 -11.52 8.55 14.73
N VAL A 309 -10.72 8.20 13.71
CA VAL A 309 -10.21 6.83 13.50
C VAL A 309 -8.71 6.69 13.78
N ALA A 310 -8.04 7.79 14.12
CA ALA A 310 -6.65 7.81 14.52
C ALA A 310 -6.37 8.99 15.47
N VAL A 311 -5.26 8.92 16.20
CA VAL A 311 -4.70 10.05 16.99
C VAL A 311 -3.36 10.42 16.37
N ALA A 312 -3.06 11.71 16.27
CA ALA A 312 -1.78 12.17 15.73
C ALA A 312 -0.71 12.31 16.83
N ALA A 313 0.54 12.03 16.47
CA ALA A 313 1.72 12.40 17.24
C ALA A 313 2.76 13.06 16.33
N GLU A 314 3.64 13.87 16.90
CA GLU A 314 4.79 14.43 16.20
C GLU A 314 5.88 13.37 16.04
N LEU A 315 6.77 13.55 15.05
CA LEU A 315 7.89 12.65 14.79
C LEU A 315 9.03 12.89 15.81
N THR A 316 8.75 12.63 17.07
CA THR A 316 9.74 12.63 18.15
C THR A 316 9.40 11.52 19.13
N THR A 317 10.41 10.84 19.65
CA THR A 317 10.24 9.77 20.67
C THR A 317 9.37 10.25 21.84
N PRO A 318 9.59 11.42 22.47
CA PRO A 318 8.75 11.89 23.60
C PRO A 318 7.29 12.13 23.21
N SER A 319 7.02 12.65 22.01
CA SER A 319 5.65 12.89 21.55
C SER A 319 4.90 11.59 21.32
N ILE A 320 5.55 10.62 20.65
CA ILE A 320 5.00 9.28 20.42
C ILE A 320 4.66 8.62 21.76
N LEU A 321 5.60 8.58 22.70
CA LEU A 321 5.40 7.99 24.02
C LEU A 321 4.25 8.63 24.80
N ARG A 322 4.19 9.96 24.83
CA ARG A 322 3.12 10.70 25.50
C ARG A 322 1.73 10.32 24.97
N VAL A 323 1.59 10.28 23.63
CA VAL A 323 0.31 9.96 22.99
C VAL A 323 -0.06 8.50 23.20
N VAL A 324 0.89 7.58 23.04
CA VAL A 324 0.69 6.13 23.28
C VAL A 324 0.30 5.87 24.72
N THR A 325 1.05 6.41 25.71
CA THR A 325 0.76 6.22 27.14
C THR A 325 -0.62 6.74 27.49
N LYS A 326 -1.01 7.92 26.99
CA LYS A 326 -2.35 8.47 27.19
C LYS A 326 -3.41 7.50 26.64
N LEU A 327 -3.23 7.03 25.40
CA LEU A 327 -4.21 6.17 24.76
C LEU A 327 -4.25 4.76 25.38
N LEU A 328 -3.14 4.25 25.91
CA LEU A 328 -3.11 2.97 26.64
C LEU A 328 -3.90 2.98 27.95
N ARG A 329 -4.01 4.15 28.58
CA ARG A 329 -4.80 4.37 29.81
C ARG A 329 -6.27 4.69 29.51
N ASP A 330 -6.63 4.94 28.26
CA ASP A 330 -7.98 5.32 27.81
C ASP A 330 -8.62 4.16 27.02
N ASP A 331 -9.11 3.16 27.73
CA ASP A 331 -9.82 2.01 27.11
C ASP A 331 -11.07 2.45 26.34
N PRO A 332 -11.93 3.36 26.85
CA PRO A 332 -13.06 3.87 26.10
C PRO A 332 -12.64 4.60 24.82
N GLY A 333 -11.57 5.41 24.87
CA GLY A 333 -11.03 6.10 23.71
C GLY A 333 -10.55 5.14 22.62
N ARG A 334 -9.82 4.07 22.98
CA ARG A 334 -9.40 3.03 22.04
C ARG A 334 -10.60 2.29 21.45
N ALA A 335 -11.60 1.97 22.25
CA ALA A 335 -12.83 1.33 21.77
C ALA A 335 -13.58 2.23 20.77
N ALA A 336 -13.67 3.54 21.06
CA ALA A 336 -14.31 4.50 20.17
C ALA A 336 -13.58 4.63 18.82
N LEU A 337 -12.21 4.65 18.80
CA LEU A 337 -11.42 4.63 17.57
C LEU A 337 -11.73 3.40 16.71
N ARG A 338 -11.73 2.21 17.34
CA ARG A 338 -12.05 0.94 16.66
C ARG A 338 -13.47 0.91 16.11
N GLN A 339 -14.45 1.36 16.89
CA GLN A 339 -15.83 1.42 16.48
C GLN A 339 -16.03 2.34 15.25
N ARG A 340 -15.44 3.54 15.28
CA ARG A 340 -15.50 4.46 14.15
C ARG A 340 -14.78 3.91 12.92
N ALA A 341 -13.63 3.25 13.11
CA ALA A 341 -12.94 2.55 12.02
C ALA A 341 -13.82 1.48 11.36
N ALA A 342 -14.51 0.69 12.15
CA ALA A 342 -15.46 -0.30 11.65
C ALA A 342 -16.66 0.33 10.88
N HIS A 343 -17.14 1.48 11.33
CA HIS A 343 -18.22 2.21 10.64
C HIS A 343 -17.79 2.78 9.27
N LEU A 344 -16.51 3.00 9.02
CA LEU A 344 -16.02 3.40 7.69
C LEU A 344 -16.24 2.33 6.63
N LYS A 345 -16.38 1.05 7.03
CA LYS A 345 -16.59 -0.11 6.14
C LYS A 345 -15.60 -0.12 4.97
N LEU A 346 -14.33 0.17 5.25
CA LEU A 346 -13.30 0.18 4.22
C LEU A 346 -13.19 -1.19 3.56
N ALA A 347 -13.39 -1.21 2.25
CA ALA A 347 -13.34 -2.44 1.49
C ALA A 347 -11.90 -2.84 1.16
N ASN A 348 -11.67 -4.13 0.89
CA ASN A 348 -10.40 -4.60 0.37
C ASN A 348 -10.28 -4.24 -1.12
N GLY A 349 -9.37 -3.33 -1.43
CA GLY A 349 -9.13 -2.86 -2.79
C GLY A 349 -8.64 -3.95 -3.74
N VAL A 350 -8.07 -5.04 -3.23
CA VAL A 350 -7.70 -6.20 -4.06
C VAL A 350 -8.95 -6.89 -4.59
N GLU A 351 -9.98 -7.06 -3.75
CA GLU A 351 -11.25 -7.66 -4.15
C GLU A 351 -12.02 -6.78 -5.14
N ILE A 352 -12.03 -5.45 -4.89
CA ILE A 352 -12.61 -4.47 -5.82
C ILE A 352 -11.93 -4.56 -7.19
N ALA A 353 -10.59 -4.61 -7.20
CA ALA A 353 -9.80 -4.71 -8.43
C ALA A 353 -10.06 -6.04 -9.16
N LEU A 354 -10.11 -7.18 -8.45
CA LEU A 354 -10.38 -8.48 -9.05
C LEU A 354 -11.78 -8.53 -9.69
N ASN A 355 -12.80 -8.04 -9.01
CA ASN A 355 -14.16 -8.01 -9.55
C ASN A 355 -14.23 -7.14 -10.82
N ALA A 356 -13.53 -6.01 -10.83
CA ALA A 356 -13.43 -5.16 -12.02
C ALA A 356 -12.67 -5.85 -13.16
N LEU A 357 -11.57 -6.53 -12.87
CA LEU A 357 -10.79 -7.29 -13.86
C LEU A 357 -11.59 -8.46 -14.44
N THR A 358 -12.39 -9.16 -13.62
CA THR A 358 -13.29 -10.22 -14.08
C THR A 358 -14.28 -9.66 -15.11
N HIS A 359 -14.96 -8.58 -14.78
CA HIS A 359 -15.90 -7.93 -15.72
C HIS A 359 -15.21 -7.49 -17.02
N LEU A 360 -13.99 -6.92 -16.93
CA LEU A 360 -13.25 -6.50 -18.12
C LEU A 360 -12.81 -7.69 -19.00
N ALA A 361 -12.46 -8.83 -18.38
CA ALA A 361 -12.05 -10.04 -19.11
C ALA A 361 -13.25 -10.71 -19.82
N GLU A 362 -14.44 -10.68 -19.22
CA GLU A 362 -15.66 -11.24 -19.79
C GLU A 362 -16.23 -10.40 -20.95
N THR A 363 -15.90 -9.10 -20.99
CA THR A 363 -16.37 -8.15 -22.00
C THR A 363 -15.30 -7.81 -23.05
N ALA A 364 -14.14 -8.44 -23.01
CA ALA A 364 -13.03 -8.30 -23.97
C ALA A 364 -13.18 -9.25 -25.17
#